data_430574b9911973bfd5768f47f7d284c6
#
_entry.id   430574b9911973bfd5768f47f7d284c6
#
_cell.length_a   1.000
_cell.length_b   1.000
_cell.length_c   1.000
_cell.angle_alpha   90.00
_cell.angle_beta   90.00
_cell.angle_gamma   90.00
#
_symmetry.space_group_name_H-M   'P 1'
#
loop_
_entity.id
_entity.type
_entity.pdbx_description
1 polymer ?
#
loop_
_entity_poly.entity_id
_entity_poly.type
_entity_poly.pdbx_seq_one_letter_code
_entity_poly.pdbx_strand_id
1 'polypeptide(L)'
;MEIMEMAALIGKQIKESEEGQAFLAAKAAYEGSQEINNALMEYQIQQQALEQITEETEAEVMARIDDRLTELYTFVTEHPLFKAYEEAEMKMNATLQKVQATIIAQVTGRMPSDCTHDCSTCGGCH
;
A
#
# COMPACT_ATOMS: atom_id res chain seq x y z
N MET A 1 30.01 6.84 11.13
CA MET A 1 29.00 6.15 10.31
C MET A 1 28.45 7.13 9.27
N GLU A 2 28.48 6.74 8.04
CA GLU A 2 27.97 7.58 6.98
C GLU A 2 26.44 7.63 6.97
N ILE A 3 25.90 8.67 6.35
CA ILE A 3 24.45 8.89 6.33
C ILE A 3 23.69 7.67 5.79
N MET A 4 24.17 7.08 4.71
CA MET A 4 23.49 5.92 4.11
C MET A 4 23.58 4.68 4.99
N GLU A 5 24.67 4.55 5.73
CA GLU A 5 24.80 3.46 6.69
C GLU A 5 23.80 3.61 7.84
N MET A 6 23.61 4.85 8.31
CA MET A 6 22.60 5.12 9.33
C MET A 6 21.20 4.85 8.81
N ALA A 7 20.92 5.25 7.59
CA ALA A 7 19.63 4.98 6.97
C ALA A 7 19.36 3.48 6.85
N ALA A 8 20.38 2.72 6.45
CA ALA A 8 20.25 1.26 6.34
C ALA A 8 20.00 0.62 7.71
N LEU A 9 20.63 1.15 8.74
CA LEU A 9 20.42 0.66 10.10
C LEU A 9 19.01 0.94 10.58
N ILE A 10 18.49 2.13 10.29
CA ILE A 10 17.10 2.47 10.61
C ILE A 10 16.15 1.49 9.92
N GLY A 11 16.36 1.24 8.64
CA GLY A 11 15.54 0.29 7.89
C GLY A 11 15.58 -1.10 8.49
N LYS A 12 16.76 -1.54 8.92
CA LYS A 12 16.91 -2.84 9.55
C LYS A 12 16.14 -2.91 10.87
N GLN A 13 16.21 -1.86 11.68
CA GLN A 13 15.47 -1.82 12.94
C GLN A 13 13.97 -1.84 12.72
N ILE A 14 13.49 -1.11 11.71
CA ILE A 14 12.06 -1.13 11.36
C ILE A 14 11.65 -2.53 10.93
N LYS A 15 12.45 -3.17 10.11
CA LYS A 15 12.18 -4.53 9.65
C LYS A 15 12.07 -5.52 10.81
N GLU A 16 12.92 -5.36 11.82
CA GLU A 16 12.97 -6.25 12.95
C GLU A 16 11.93 -5.95 14.03
N SER A 17 11.25 -4.80 13.92
CA SER A 17 10.18 -4.43 14.85
C SER A 17 8.95 -5.33 14.65
N GLU A 18 8.04 -5.31 15.64
CA GLU A 18 6.79 -6.06 15.53
C GLU A 18 6.01 -5.67 14.27
N GLU A 19 5.92 -4.38 13.99
CA GLU A 19 5.22 -3.89 12.80
C GLU A 19 5.90 -4.35 11.52
N GLY A 20 7.23 -4.32 11.50
CA GLY A 20 7.99 -4.77 10.34
C GLY A 20 7.80 -6.26 10.09
N GLN A 21 7.83 -7.06 11.14
CA GLN A 21 7.65 -8.50 11.02
C GLN A 21 6.21 -8.83 10.62
N ALA A 22 5.23 -8.12 11.17
CA ALA A 22 3.83 -8.29 10.80
C ALA A 22 3.61 -7.95 9.32
N PHE A 23 4.24 -6.87 8.86
CA PHE A 23 4.16 -6.48 7.45
C PHE A 23 4.73 -7.56 6.54
N LEU A 24 5.92 -8.06 6.85
CA LEU A 24 6.55 -9.09 6.03
C LEU A 24 5.73 -10.38 6.00
N ALA A 25 5.17 -10.77 7.14
CA ALA A 25 4.35 -11.98 7.22
C ALA A 25 3.06 -11.81 6.42
N ALA A 26 2.40 -10.66 6.55
CA ALA A 26 1.16 -10.38 5.82
C ALA A 26 1.42 -10.32 4.32
N LYS A 27 2.52 -9.70 3.91
CA LYS A 27 2.92 -9.63 2.52
C LYS A 27 3.17 -11.02 1.94
N ALA A 28 3.92 -11.84 2.67
CA ALA A 28 4.22 -13.20 2.22
C ALA A 28 2.94 -14.04 2.08
N ALA A 29 2.01 -13.90 3.02
CA ALA A 29 0.76 -14.64 2.97
C ALA A 29 -0.10 -14.19 1.78
N TYR A 30 -0.15 -12.89 1.53
CA TYR A 30 -0.88 -12.33 0.40
C TYR A 30 -0.28 -12.82 -0.93
N GLU A 31 1.04 -12.69 -1.08
CA GLU A 31 1.73 -13.07 -2.31
C GLU A 31 1.73 -14.58 -2.54
N GLY A 32 1.64 -15.36 -1.48
CA GLY A 32 1.61 -16.81 -1.57
C GLY A 32 0.22 -17.40 -1.74
N SER A 33 -0.82 -16.59 -1.73
CA SER A 33 -2.19 -17.07 -1.84
C SER A 33 -2.50 -17.49 -3.27
N GLN A 34 -2.78 -18.78 -3.47
CA GLN A 34 -3.15 -19.28 -4.79
C GLN A 34 -4.44 -18.66 -5.29
N GLU A 35 -5.41 -18.50 -4.40
CA GLU A 35 -6.69 -17.89 -4.76
C GLU A 35 -6.54 -16.46 -5.26
N ILE A 36 -5.75 -15.67 -4.54
CA ILE A 36 -5.52 -14.26 -4.93
C ILE A 36 -4.74 -14.21 -6.23
N ASN A 37 -3.68 -15.03 -6.35
CA ASN A 37 -2.87 -15.05 -7.57
C ASN A 37 -3.69 -15.43 -8.78
N ASN A 38 -4.58 -16.40 -8.64
CA ASN A 38 -5.48 -16.80 -9.73
C ASN A 38 -6.42 -15.67 -10.11
N ALA A 39 -6.96 -14.98 -9.12
CA ALA A 39 -7.87 -13.84 -9.36
C ALA A 39 -7.14 -12.69 -10.06
N LEU A 40 -5.92 -12.39 -9.62
CA LEU A 40 -5.13 -11.32 -10.24
C LEU A 40 -4.76 -11.66 -11.68
N MET A 41 -4.43 -12.91 -11.93
CA MET A 41 -4.11 -13.38 -13.26
C MET A 41 -5.32 -13.26 -14.18
N GLU A 42 -6.47 -13.70 -13.72
CA GLU A 42 -7.70 -13.58 -14.50
C GLU A 42 -8.05 -12.10 -14.72
N TYR A 43 -7.88 -11.26 -13.71
CA TYR A 43 -8.12 -9.82 -13.83
C TYR A 43 -7.30 -9.23 -14.97
N GLN A 44 -6.03 -9.58 -15.03
CA GLN A 44 -5.14 -9.11 -16.08
C GLN A 44 -5.60 -9.57 -17.45
N ILE A 45 -6.01 -10.84 -17.57
CA ILE A 45 -6.52 -11.39 -18.82
C ILE A 45 -7.78 -10.65 -19.27
N GLN A 46 -8.69 -10.37 -18.33
CA GLN A 46 -9.92 -9.65 -18.65
C GLN A 46 -9.64 -8.20 -19.07
N GLN A 47 -8.67 -7.55 -18.43
CA GLN A 47 -8.26 -6.20 -18.85
C GLN A 47 -7.71 -6.19 -20.25
N GLN A 48 -6.89 -7.17 -20.61
CA GLN A 48 -6.34 -7.29 -21.94
C GLN A 48 -7.44 -7.53 -22.98
N ALA A 49 -8.42 -8.36 -22.62
CA ALA A 49 -9.56 -8.60 -23.50
C ALA A 49 -10.34 -7.31 -23.75
N LEU A 50 -10.52 -6.51 -22.70
CA LEU A 50 -11.24 -5.24 -22.81
C LEU A 50 -10.51 -4.27 -23.74
N GLU A 51 -9.18 -4.22 -23.66
CA GLU A 51 -8.36 -3.35 -24.50
C GLU A 51 -8.42 -3.73 -25.98
N GLN A 52 -8.72 -4.98 -26.27
CA GLN A 52 -8.77 -5.47 -27.64
C GLN A 52 -10.17 -5.36 -28.25
N ILE A 53 -11.14 -4.88 -27.51
CA ILE A 53 -12.49 -4.70 -28.01
C ILE A 53 -12.52 -3.52 -28.97
N THR A 54 -13.17 -3.74 -30.12
CA THR A 54 -13.36 -2.71 -31.14
C THR A 54 -14.81 -2.24 -31.10
N GLU A 55 -15.10 -1.19 -31.87
CA GLU A 55 -16.47 -0.65 -31.98
C GLU A 55 -17.47 -1.69 -32.50
N GLU A 56 -16.98 -2.70 -33.18
CA GLU A 56 -17.81 -3.78 -33.71
C GLU A 56 -18.20 -4.80 -32.64
N THR A 57 -17.56 -4.75 -31.50
CA THR A 57 -17.83 -5.69 -30.43
C THR A 57 -19.15 -5.33 -29.73
N GLU A 58 -19.95 -6.33 -29.48
CA GLU A 58 -21.24 -6.12 -28.82
C GLU A 58 -21.08 -5.56 -27.42
N ALA A 59 -21.93 -4.60 -27.06
CA ALA A 59 -21.96 -3.99 -25.75
C ALA A 59 -22.12 -5.04 -24.63
N GLU A 60 -22.77 -6.14 -24.94
CA GLU A 60 -22.99 -7.26 -24.03
C GLU A 60 -21.70 -7.89 -23.58
N VAL A 61 -20.74 -8.04 -24.51
CA VAL A 61 -19.42 -8.61 -24.19
C VAL A 61 -18.65 -7.68 -23.26
N MET A 62 -18.70 -6.38 -23.55
CA MET A 62 -18.06 -5.37 -22.69
C MET A 62 -18.63 -5.40 -21.28
N ALA A 63 -19.96 -5.49 -21.18
CA ALA A 63 -20.64 -5.52 -19.88
C ALA A 63 -20.23 -6.76 -19.07
N ARG A 64 -20.09 -7.91 -19.72
CA ARG A 64 -19.67 -9.13 -19.04
C ARG A 64 -18.24 -9.02 -18.51
N ILE A 65 -17.37 -8.43 -19.32
CA ILE A 65 -15.98 -8.23 -18.89
C ILE A 65 -15.93 -7.27 -17.71
N ASP A 66 -16.66 -6.15 -17.79
CA ASP A 66 -16.71 -5.19 -16.69
C ASP A 66 -17.25 -5.82 -15.40
N ASP A 67 -18.31 -6.62 -15.50
CA ASP A 67 -18.88 -7.31 -14.37
C ASP A 67 -17.87 -8.27 -13.75
N ARG A 68 -17.15 -9.01 -14.60
CA ARG A 68 -16.15 -9.95 -14.10
C ARG A 68 -14.98 -9.25 -13.45
N LEU A 69 -14.53 -8.13 -14.03
CA LEU A 69 -13.47 -7.32 -13.42
C LEU A 69 -13.89 -6.84 -12.03
N THR A 70 -15.14 -6.39 -11.90
CA THR A 70 -15.67 -5.95 -10.61
C THR A 70 -15.70 -7.09 -9.60
N GLU A 71 -16.14 -8.28 -10.01
CA GLU A 71 -16.17 -9.44 -9.14
C GLU A 71 -14.77 -9.80 -8.64
N LEU A 72 -13.80 -9.81 -9.55
CA LEU A 72 -12.42 -10.15 -9.21
C LEU A 72 -11.80 -9.10 -8.29
N TYR A 73 -12.05 -7.84 -8.58
CA TYR A 73 -11.57 -6.74 -7.74
C TYR A 73 -12.13 -6.87 -6.33
N THR A 74 -13.43 -7.11 -6.21
CA THR A 74 -14.09 -7.28 -4.93
C THR A 74 -13.55 -8.49 -4.17
N PHE A 75 -13.35 -9.59 -4.88
CA PHE A 75 -12.80 -10.81 -4.27
C PHE A 75 -11.44 -10.54 -3.63
N VAL A 76 -10.55 -9.88 -4.37
CA VAL A 76 -9.21 -9.60 -3.87
C VAL A 76 -9.23 -8.59 -2.73
N THR A 77 -9.93 -7.47 -2.92
CA THR A 77 -9.90 -6.38 -1.94
C THR A 77 -10.64 -6.72 -0.64
N GLU A 78 -11.58 -7.66 -0.69
CA GLU A 78 -12.27 -8.11 0.52
C GLU A 78 -11.67 -9.37 1.13
N HIS A 79 -10.68 -9.93 0.47
CA HIS A 79 -10.01 -11.13 0.99
C HIS A 79 -9.27 -10.80 2.29
N PRO A 80 -9.39 -11.64 3.32
CA PRO A 80 -8.74 -11.36 4.60
C PRO A 80 -7.23 -11.15 4.51
N LEU A 81 -6.56 -11.86 3.60
CA LEU A 81 -5.11 -11.71 3.42
C LEU A 81 -4.76 -10.35 2.82
N PHE A 82 -5.59 -9.86 1.91
CA PHE A 82 -5.39 -8.51 1.36
C PHE A 82 -5.58 -7.45 2.44
N LYS A 83 -6.65 -7.58 3.22
CA LYS A 83 -6.94 -6.62 4.29
C LYS A 83 -5.85 -6.60 5.36
N ALA A 84 -5.34 -7.77 5.71
CA ALA A 84 -4.24 -7.86 6.67
C ALA A 84 -2.97 -7.20 6.13
N TYR A 85 -2.67 -7.42 4.86
CA TYR A 85 -1.52 -6.80 4.21
C TYR A 85 -1.69 -5.28 4.15
N GLU A 86 -2.86 -4.81 3.75
CA GLU A 86 -3.16 -3.37 3.66
C GLU A 86 -3.01 -2.70 5.02
N GLU A 87 -3.57 -3.30 6.06
CA GLU A 87 -3.46 -2.76 7.42
C GLU A 87 -2.02 -2.72 7.89
N ALA A 88 -1.28 -3.79 7.67
CA ALA A 88 0.13 -3.85 8.06
C ALA A 88 0.97 -2.83 7.29
N GLU A 89 0.66 -2.64 6.01
CA GLU A 89 1.34 -1.64 5.18
C GLU A 89 1.07 -0.22 5.68
N MET A 90 -0.17 0.06 6.07
CA MET A 90 -0.52 1.38 6.63
C MET A 90 0.27 1.67 7.90
N LYS A 91 0.40 0.69 8.78
CA LYS A 91 1.17 0.85 10.01
C LYS A 91 2.65 1.05 9.71
N MET A 92 3.18 0.29 8.77
CA MET A 92 4.56 0.41 8.34
C MET A 92 4.82 1.80 7.77
N ASN A 93 3.93 2.27 6.88
CA ASN A 93 4.08 3.59 6.28
C ASN A 93 3.98 4.71 7.31
N ALA A 94 3.14 4.55 8.33
CA ALA A 94 3.05 5.52 9.42
C ALA A 94 4.39 5.64 10.16
N THR A 95 5.04 4.51 10.41
CA THR A 95 6.36 4.50 11.04
C THR A 95 7.39 5.18 10.16
N LEU A 96 7.39 4.87 8.85
CA LEU A 96 8.31 5.49 7.91
C LEU A 96 8.11 7.01 7.85
N GLN A 97 6.86 7.46 7.86
CA GLN A 97 6.56 8.88 7.86
C GLN A 97 7.07 9.57 9.11
N LYS A 98 6.95 8.92 10.27
CA LYS A 98 7.48 9.48 11.51
C LYS A 98 9.01 9.59 11.49
N VAL A 99 9.66 8.57 10.95
CA VAL A 99 11.12 8.58 10.79
C VAL A 99 11.53 9.72 9.87
N GLN A 100 10.85 9.84 8.74
CA GLN A 100 11.12 10.91 7.78
C GLN A 100 10.91 12.29 8.42
N ALA A 101 9.82 12.46 9.13
CA ALA A 101 9.51 13.73 9.81
C ALA A 101 10.58 14.06 10.85
N THR A 102 11.07 13.06 11.57
CA THR A 102 12.12 13.25 12.55
C THR A 102 13.43 13.71 11.89
N ILE A 103 13.76 13.11 10.76
CA ILE A 103 14.95 13.51 10.02
C ILE A 103 14.81 14.96 9.52
N ILE A 104 13.67 15.29 8.95
CA ILE A 104 13.40 16.64 8.45
C ILE A 104 13.45 17.66 9.58
N ALA A 105 12.90 17.29 10.74
CA ALA A 105 12.94 18.17 11.91
C ALA A 105 14.37 18.51 12.31
N GLN A 106 15.27 17.54 12.25
CA GLN A 106 16.67 17.80 12.57
C GLN A 106 17.33 18.71 11.53
N VAL A 107 16.96 18.56 10.28
CA VAL A 107 17.52 19.38 9.21
C VAL A 107 17.00 20.80 9.29
N THR A 108 15.70 20.97 9.55
CA THR A 108 15.05 22.28 9.52
C THR A 108 14.95 22.96 10.89
N GLY A 109 15.23 22.23 11.95
CA GLY A 109 15.09 22.75 13.32
C GLY A 109 13.67 22.80 13.83
N ARG A 110 12.71 22.17 13.13
CA ARG A 110 11.31 22.11 13.57
C ARG A 110 11.00 20.75 14.15
N MET A 111 10.30 20.75 15.27
CA MET A 111 9.89 19.50 15.87
C MET A 111 8.75 18.86 15.07
N PRO A 112 8.81 17.53 14.85
CA PRO A 112 7.81 16.87 14.02
C PRO A 112 6.41 16.88 14.61
N SER A 113 6.27 17.07 15.91
CA SER A 113 4.97 17.06 16.57
C SER A 113 4.28 18.40 16.61
N ASP A 114 4.95 19.46 16.21
CA ASP A 114 4.46 20.82 16.45
C ASP A 114 3.14 21.16 15.78
N CYS A 115 2.87 20.64 14.63
CA CYS A 115 1.66 20.98 13.89
C CYS A 115 0.92 19.76 13.41
N THR A 116 1.07 18.65 14.11
CA THR A 116 0.66 17.38 13.55
C THR A 116 -0.83 17.12 13.55
N HIS A 117 -1.57 17.65 14.49
CA HIS A 117 -2.95 17.21 14.61
C HIS A 117 -3.97 18.29 14.37
N ASP A 118 -3.60 19.51 14.35
CA ASP A 118 -4.60 20.55 14.21
C ASP A 118 -3.96 21.82 13.71
N CYS A 119 -3.97 21.97 12.41
CA CYS A 119 -3.37 23.15 11.78
C CYS A 119 -4.10 24.44 12.13
N SER A 120 -5.37 24.35 12.49
CA SER A 120 -6.09 25.54 12.90
C SER A 120 -5.67 25.97 14.30
N THR A 121 -5.42 25.02 15.18
CA THR A 121 -4.86 25.30 16.50
C THR A 121 -3.40 25.67 16.37
N CYS A 122 -2.73 25.04 15.45
CA CYS A 122 -1.33 25.31 15.15
C CYS A 122 -1.17 26.54 14.28
N GLY A 123 -2.15 27.41 14.26
CA GLY A 123 -2.05 28.67 13.56
C GLY A 123 -0.79 29.43 13.93
N GLY A 124 -0.25 29.13 15.10
CA GLY A 124 1.01 29.65 15.51
C GLY A 124 2.23 28.93 14.98
N CYS A 125 2.04 27.83 14.33
CA CYS A 125 3.14 27.02 13.80
C CYS A 125 3.85 27.64 12.61
N HIS A 126 3.40 28.71 12.17
CA HIS A 126 3.97 29.34 10.98
C HIS A 126 5.41 29.70 11.16
#